data_eecb2c4db4072384eaeed0840984568d
#
_entry.id   eecb2c4db4072384eaeed0840984568d
#
_cell.length_a   1.000
_cell.length_b   1.000
_cell.length_c   1.000
_cell.angle_alpha   90.00
_cell.angle_beta   90.00
_cell.angle_gamma   90.00
#
_symmetry.space_group_name_H-M   'P 1'
#
loop_
_entity.id
_entity.type
_entity.pdbx_description
1 polymer ?
#
loop_
_entity_poly.entity_id
_entity_poly.type
_entity_poly.pdbx_seq_one_letter_code
_entity_poly.pdbx_strand_id
1 'polypeptide(L)'
;MTKAEIVSKISDKSGLDKNEVQLIVENFMDEVINSLKDGQNVYLRGFGSFIIKTRAEKTGRNISKNTTLKIPAHNIPAFKPAKVFVDTVKDNVKAVSYTHL
;
A
#
# COMPACT_ATOMS: atom_id res chain seq x y z
N MET A 1 9.74 9.37 2.01
CA MET A 1 10.50 8.91 0.81
C MET A 1 9.57 8.83 -0.38
N THR A 2 10.00 9.37 -1.50
CA THR A 2 9.21 9.39 -2.73
C THR A 2 9.66 8.31 -3.69
N LYS A 3 8.89 8.09 -4.77
CA LYS A 3 9.28 7.17 -5.83
C LYS A 3 10.65 7.58 -6.42
N ALA A 4 10.86 8.87 -6.64
CA ALA A 4 12.13 9.35 -7.19
C ALA A 4 13.31 9.03 -6.27
N GLU A 5 13.13 9.17 -4.97
CA GLU A 5 14.17 8.83 -4.01
C GLU A 5 14.45 7.33 -3.98
N ILE A 6 13.42 6.50 -4.07
CA ILE A 6 13.58 5.05 -4.14
C ILE A 6 14.36 4.67 -5.39
N VAL A 7 14.00 5.24 -6.54
CA VAL A 7 14.68 5.00 -7.80
C VAL A 7 16.16 5.38 -7.70
N SER A 8 16.46 6.54 -7.12
CA SER A 8 17.84 6.98 -6.94
C SER A 8 18.64 6.01 -6.07
N LYS A 9 18.07 5.59 -4.96
CA LYS A 9 18.73 4.67 -4.04
C LYS A 9 19.00 3.30 -4.68
N ILE A 10 18.05 2.79 -5.45
CA ILE A 10 18.22 1.52 -6.15
C ILE A 10 19.28 1.65 -7.24
N SER A 11 19.25 2.74 -7.99
CA SER A 11 20.26 3.02 -9.01
C SER A 11 21.66 3.03 -8.39
N ASP A 12 21.84 3.69 -7.27
CA ASP A 12 23.13 3.77 -6.58
C ASP A 12 23.61 2.41 -6.08
N LYS A 13 22.69 1.59 -5.55
CA LYS A 13 23.04 0.28 -5.03
C LYS A 13 23.33 -0.72 -6.10
N SER A 14 22.61 -0.69 -7.21
CA SER A 14 22.69 -1.71 -8.24
C SER A 14 23.65 -1.37 -9.35
N GLY A 15 24.02 -0.12 -9.48
CA GLY A 15 24.82 0.33 -10.61
C GLY A 15 24.05 0.45 -11.91
N LEU A 16 22.71 0.26 -11.85
CA LEU A 16 21.88 0.37 -13.03
C LEU A 16 21.52 1.84 -13.29
N ASP A 17 21.26 2.16 -14.54
CA ASP A 17 20.87 3.50 -14.95
C ASP A 17 19.55 3.90 -14.30
N LYS A 18 19.46 5.15 -13.87
CA LYS A 18 18.27 5.67 -13.20
C LYS A 18 17.00 5.52 -14.02
N ASN A 19 17.08 5.74 -15.33
CA ASN A 19 15.93 5.59 -16.22
C ASN A 19 15.45 4.14 -16.29
N GLU A 20 16.39 3.19 -16.31
CA GLU A 20 16.04 1.77 -16.30
C GLU A 20 15.38 1.36 -15.00
N VAL A 21 15.92 1.84 -13.88
CA VAL A 21 15.34 1.55 -12.55
C VAL A 21 13.93 2.13 -12.45
N GLN A 22 13.76 3.35 -12.92
CA GLN A 22 12.45 4.00 -12.91
C GLN A 22 11.43 3.18 -13.71
N LEU A 23 11.83 2.70 -14.88
CA LEU A 23 10.96 1.88 -15.72
C LEU A 23 10.56 0.59 -15.01
N ILE A 24 11.49 -0.07 -14.36
CA ILE A 24 11.22 -1.30 -13.61
C ILE A 24 10.29 -1.04 -12.43
N VAL A 25 10.54 0.00 -11.67
CA VAL A 25 9.71 0.34 -10.51
C VAL A 25 8.29 0.68 -10.95
N GLU A 26 8.15 1.46 -12.00
CA GLU A 26 6.82 1.82 -12.52
C GLU A 26 6.08 0.61 -13.06
N ASN A 27 6.78 -0.26 -13.79
CA ASN A 27 6.17 -1.49 -14.30
C ASN A 27 5.76 -2.43 -13.18
N PHE A 28 6.54 -2.50 -12.11
CA PHE A 28 6.18 -3.29 -10.94
C PHE A 28 4.87 -2.81 -10.32
N MET A 29 4.74 -1.50 -10.14
CA MET A 29 3.51 -0.93 -9.58
C MET A 29 2.31 -1.15 -10.50
N ASP A 30 2.51 -1.03 -11.81
CA ASP A 30 1.44 -1.28 -12.77
C ASP A 30 0.99 -2.74 -12.74
N GLU A 31 1.91 -3.68 -12.60
CA GLU A 31 1.58 -5.10 -12.51
C GLU A 31 0.77 -5.40 -11.24
N VAL A 32 1.10 -4.77 -10.13
CA VAL A 32 0.33 -4.92 -8.89
C VAL A 32 -1.09 -4.38 -9.08
N ILE A 33 -1.21 -3.19 -9.66
CA ILE A 33 -2.52 -2.58 -9.93
C ILE A 33 -3.36 -3.48 -10.84
N ASN A 34 -2.77 -3.94 -11.94
CA ASN A 34 -3.48 -4.77 -12.90
C ASN A 34 -3.92 -6.11 -12.32
N SER A 35 -3.09 -6.72 -11.48
CA SER A 35 -3.44 -7.98 -10.83
C SER A 35 -4.66 -7.81 -9.92
N LEU A 36 -4.64 -6.79 -9.08
CA LEU A 36 -5.75 -6.52 -8.17
C LEU A 36 -7.01 -6.11 -8.94
N LYS A 37 -6.85 -5.36 -10.01
CA LYS A 37 -7.96 -4.98 -10.87
C LYS A 37 -8.67 -6.22 -11.44
N ASP A 38 -7.91 -7.26 -11.73
CA ASP A 38 -8.44 -8.52 -12.26
C ASP A 38 -8.89 -9.49 -11.16
N GLY A 39 -8.89 -9.05 -9.92
CA GLY A 39 -9.35 -9.87 -8.80
C GLY A 39 -8.32 -10.82 -8.22
N GLN A 40 -7.04 -10.62 -8.55
CA GLN A 40 -5.97 -11.49 -8.08
C GLN A 40 -5.06 -10.80 -7.10
N ASN A 41 -4.86 -11.41 -5.95
CA ASN A 41 -3.94 -10.91 -4.95
C ASN A 41 -2.48 -11.12 -5.38
N VAL A 42 -1.59 -10.27 -4.90
CA VAL A 42 -0.15 -10.37 -5.19
C VAL A 42 0.60 -10.71 -3.91
N TYR A 43 1.35 -11.79 -3.92
CA TYR A 43 2.10 -12.25 -2.76
C TYR A 43 3.58 -12.08 -3.02
N LEU A 44 4.24 -11.26 -2.18
CA LEU A 44 5.67 -10.99 -2.29
C LEU A 44 6.36 -11.53 -1.06
N ARG A 45 6.98 -12.70 -1.21
CA ARG A 45 7.59 -13.42 -0.10
C ARG A 45 8.59 -12.56 0.65
N GLY A 46 8.46 -12.48 1.96
CA GLY A 46 9.34 -11.70 2.81
C GLY A 46 9.02 -10.21 2.87
N PHE A 47 8.11 -9.76 2.03
CA PHE A 47 7.69 -8.35 2.01
C PHE A 47 6.25 -8.19 2.48
N GLY A 48 5.34 -8.82 1.80
CA GLY A 48 3.92 -8.74 2.15
C GLY A 48 3.03 -9.11 0.99
N SER A 49 1.75 -8.85 1.16
CA SER A 49 0.75 -9.18 0.15
C SER A 49 -0.11 -7.97 -0.15
N PHE A 50 -0.35 -7.74 -1.42
CA PHE A 50 -1.36 -6.78 -1.84
C PHE A 50 -2.63 -7.57 -2.07
N ILE A 51 -3.67 -7.27 -1.32
CA ILE A 51 -4.91 -8.04 -1.33
C ILE A 51 -6.10 -7.15 -1.63
N ILE A 52 -7.17 -7.80 -2.08
CA ILE A 52 -8.44 -7.13 -2.28
C ILE A 52 -9.23 -7.30 -0.99
N LYS A 53 -9.70 -6.19 -0.46
CA LYS A 53 -10.49 -6.18 0.74
C LYS A 53 -11.85 -5.59 0.43
N THR A 54 -12.90 -6.22 0.89
CA THR A 54 -14.25 -5.70 0.69
C THR A 54 -14.66 -4.82 1.86
N ARG A 55 -15.02 -3.60 1.56
CA ARG A 55 -15.62 -2.71 2.53
C ARG A 55 -17.12 -2.90 2.51
N ALA A 56 -17.69 -3.13 3.69
CA ALA A 56 -19.13 -3.30 3.81
C ALA A 56 -19.88 -1.98 3.50
N GLU A 57 -21.14 -2.12 3.12
CA GLU A 57 -22.01 -0.98 2.94
C GLU A 57 -22.06 -0.14 4.21
N LYS A 58 -21.99 1.15 4.05
CA LYS A 58 -22.04 2.08 5.17
C LYS A 58 -23.17 3.04 4.98
N THR A 59 -23.80 3.41 6.10
CA THR A 59 -24.80 4.48 6.10
C THR A 59 -24.21 5.66 6.86
N GLY A 60 -24.08 6.76 6.19
CA GLY A 60 -23.63 8.00 6.79
C GLY A 60 -24.76 9.02 6.86
N ARG A 61 -24.55 10.08 7.58
CA ARG A 61 -25.55 11.14 7.70
C ARG A 61 -24.92 12.46 7.25
N ASN A 62 -25.62 13.16 6.38
CA ASN A 62 -25.18 14.48 6.00
C ASN A 62 -25.85 15.48 6.96
N ILE A 63 -25.08 16.02 7.88
CA ILE A 63 -25.57 16.88 8.93
C ILE A 63 -26.17 18.17 8.37
N SER A 64 -25.55 18.76 7.36
CA SER A 64 -26.02 20.02 6.83
C SER A 64 -27.34 19.90 6.09
N LYS A 65 -27.62 18.78 5.46
CA LYS A 65 -28.89 18.56 4.75
C LYS A 65 -29.81 17.64 5.51
N ASN A 66 -29.39 17.13 6.64
CA ASN A 66 -30.14 16.20 7.46
C ASN A 66 -30.67 15.00 6.64
N THR A 67 -29.86 14.53 5.71
CA THR A 67 -30.18 13.38 4.89
C THR A 67 -29.24 12.22 5.18
N THR A 68 -29.67 11.02 4.86
CA THR A 68 -28.87 9.82 5.03
C THR A 68 -28.17 9.50 3.72
N LEU A 69 -26.86 9.30 3.79
CA LEU A 69 -26.07 8.91 2.64
C LEU A 69 -25.75 7.42 2.76
N LYS A 70 -25.88 6.71 1.65
CA LYS A 70 -25.59 5.31 1.61
C LYS A 70 -24.37 5.07 0.75
N ILE A 71 -23.33 4.52 1.33
CA ILE A 71 -22.11 4.15 0.61
C ILE A 71 -22.17 2.65 0.35
N PRO A 72 -22.28 2.22 -0.92
CA PRO A 72 -22.41 0.80 -1.21
C PRO A 72 -21.14 0.02 -0.87
N ALA A 73 -21.28 -1.27 -0.71
CA ALA A 73 -20.13 -2.16 -0.53
C ALA A 73 -19.22 -2.06 -1.76
N HIS A 74 -17.93 -2.06 -1.54
CA HIS A 74 -16.95 -1.95 -2.62
C HIS A 74 -15.63 -2.61 -2.23
N ASN A 75 -14.84 -2.94 -3.23
CA ASN A 75 -13.54 -3.56 -3.02
C ASN A 75 -12.45 -2.50 -3.08
N ILE A 76 -11.49 -2.61 -2.20
CA ILE A 76 -10.34 -1.71 -2.14
C ILE A 76 -9.05 -2.51 -2.12
N PRO A 77 -7.94 -1.94 -2.58
CA PRO A 77 -6.65 -2.57 -2.37
C PRO A 77 -6.18 -2.37 -0.94
N ALA A 78 -5.50 -3.35 -0.39
CA ALA A 78 -4.89 -3.26 0.93
C ALA A 78 -3.54 -3.96 0.91
N PHE A 79 -2.63 -3.52 1.78
CA PHE A 79 -1.32 -4.15 1.92
C PHE A 79 -1.25 -4.81 3.28
N LYS A 80 -0.89 -6.08 3.29
CA LYS A 80 -0.66 -6.83 4.51
C LYS A 80 0.82 -7.17 4.59
N PRO A 81 1.58 -6.54 5.47
CA PRO A 81 3.02 -6.80 5.54
C PRO A 81 3.32 -8.21 6.04
N ALA A 82 4.40 -8.80 5.55
CA ALA A 82 4.87 -10.09 6.04
C ALA A 82 5.38 -9.94 7.48
N LYS A 83 5.37 -11.04 8.22
CA LYS A 83 5.83 -11.02 9.61
C LYS A 83 7.25 -10.49 9.74
N VAL A 84 8.14 -10.88 8.85
CA VAL A 84 9.52 -10.39 8.83
C VAL A 84 9.58 -8.88 8.70
N PHE A 85 8.74 -8.32 7.84
CA PHE A 85 8.65 -6.89 7.64
C PHE A 85 8.15 -6.20 8.91
N VAL A 86 7.08 -6.73 9.50
CA VAL A 86 6.50 -6.18 10.73
C VAL A 86 7.54 -6.18 11.85
N ASP A 87 8.23 -7.31 12.04
CA ASP A 87 9.20 -7.45 13.11
C ASP A 87 10.41 -6.52 12.90
N THR A 88 10.86 -6.37 11.67
CA THR A 88 11.97 -5.48 11.35
C THR A 88 11.65 -4.04 11.71
N VAL A 89 10.47 -3.57 11.37
CA VAL A 89 10.05 -2.22 11.68
C VAL A 89 9.86 -2.05 13.20
N LYS A 90 9.19 -3.02 13.83
CA LYS A 90 8.94 -2.99 15.26
C LYS A 90 10.25 -2.92 16.07
N ASP A 91 11.27 -3.65 15.64
CA ASP A 91 12.52 -3.73 16.38
C ASP A 91 13.43 -2.51 16.15
N ASN A 92 13.24 -1.80 15.05
CA ASN A 92 14.12 -0.70 14.66
C ASN A 92 13.51 0.69 14.80
N VAL A 93 12.20 0.80 14.87
CA VAL A 93 11.54 2.08 15.05
C VAL A 93 11.07 2.18 16.48
N LYS A 94 11.55 3.21 17.20
CA LYS A 94 11.12 3.42 18.55
C LYS A 94 9.65 3.67 18.60
N ALA A 95 8.98 2.94 19.47
CA ALA A 95 7.58 3.20 19.74
C ALA A 95 7.43 4.57 20.35
N VAL A 96 6.56 5.37 19.79
CA VAL A 96 6.27 6.65 20.37
C VAL A 96 5.24 6.44 21.43
N SER A 97 5.57 6.87 22.61
CA SER A 97 4.67 6.71 23.67
C SER A 97 3.66 7.78 23.66
N TYR A 98 2.51 7.53 23.31
CA TYR A 98 1.54 8.40 23.31
C TYR A 98 0.60 8.14 24.21
N THR A 99 0.40 8.91 24.77
CA THR A 99 -0.51 8.89 25.48
C THR A 99 -1.66 9.47 24.92
N HIS A 100 -1.86 9.63 24.24
CA HIS A 100 -2.85 10.19 23.80
C HIS A 100 -3.28 9.77 22.86
N LEU A 101 -3.33 9.41 22.84
CA LEU A 101 -3.83 9.04 21.98
C LEU A 101 -5.05 8.96 22.08
#